data_b4ca367d5e8b4a12ddf4520e8031bb02
#
_entry.id   b4ca367d5e8b4a12ddf4520e8031bb02
#
_cell.length_a   1.000
_cell.length_b   1.000
_cell.length_c   1.000
_cell.angle_alpha   90.00
_cell.angle_beta   90.00
_cell.angle_gamma   90.00
#
_symmetry.space_group_name_H-M   'P 1'
#
loop_
_entity.id
_entity.type
_entity.pdbx_description
1 polymer ?
#
loop_
_entity_poly.entity_id
_entity_poly.type
_entity_poly.pdbx_seq_one_letter_code
_entity_poly.pdbx_strand_id
1 'polypeptide(L)'
;MLTHITEDFVVYDEFPSGRGYADLFIQKANPSKAKYEVFIEFKYLTKTATNDESMEKKMQEGITQIEGYLKDERLVNREDLRKYVIVFSGYEAVKIHEL
;
A
#
# COMPACT_ATOMS: atom_id res chain seq x y z
N MET A 1 -10.86 3.68 5.72
CA MET A 1 -11.46 3.84 7.08
C MET A 1 -10.36 3.97 8.11
N LEU A 2 -10.52 4.86 9.08
CA LEU A 2 -9.59 4.98 10.19
C LEU A 2 -9.68 3.76 11.10
N THR A 3 -8.58 3.03 11.28
CA THR A 3 -8.57 1.80 12.09
C THR A 3 -7.79 1.93 13.39
N HIS A 4 -6.83 2.85 13.46
CA HIS A 4 -5.96 2.95 14.62
C HIS A 4 -5.30 4.33 14.69
N ILE A 5 -5.12 4.82 15.93
CA ILE A 5 -4.40 6.07 16.21
C ILE A 5 -3.38 5.81 17.32
N THR A 6 -2.11 6.18 17.06
CA THR A 6 -1.05 6.21 18.07
C THR A 6 -0.52 7.64 18.19
N GLU A 7 0.44 7.88 19.08
CA GLU A 7 1.12 9.18 19.15
C GLU A 7 1.84 9.54 17.86
N ASP A 8 2.37 8.54 17.15
CA ASP A 8 3.22 8.75 16.00
C ASP A 8 2.51 8.58 14.66
N PHE A 9 1.47 7.72 14.61
CA PHE A 9 0.83 7.36 13.35
C PHE A 9 -0.69 7.29 13.46
N VAL A 10 -1.31 7.57 12.32
CA VAL A 10 -2.73 7.32 12.07
C VAL A 10 -2.80 6.27 10.97
N VAL A 11 -3.51 5.16 11.22
CA VAL A 11 -3.61 4.05 10.26
C VAL A 11 -4.99 4.03 9.63
N TYR A 12 -5.01 4.07 8.31
CA TYR A 12 -6.24 3.96 7.51
C TYR A 12 -6.20 2.67 6.70
N ASP A 13 -7.23 1.83 6.84
CA ASP A 13 -7.50 0.80 5.85
C ASP A 13 -8.48 1.37 4.82
N GLU A 14 -8.47 0.83 3.60
CA GLU A 14 -9.34 1.30 2.53
C GLU A 14 -9.33 2.84 2.37
N PHE A 15 -8.13 3.43 2.39
CA PHE A 15 -7.97 4.88 2.26
C PHE A 15 -8.44 5.34 0.88
N PRO A 16 -9.44 6.25 0.80
CA PRO A 16 -9.93 6.73 -0.49
C PRO A 16 -8.86 7.58 -1.17
N SER A 17 -8.50 7.23 -2.40
CA SER A 17 -7.46 7.90 -3.16
C SER A 17 -7.78 7.84 -4.65
N GLY A 18 -7.90 8.98 -5.30
CA GLY A 18 -8.22 9.06 -6.70
C GLY A 18 -9.54 8.37 -7.02
N ARG A 19 -9.51 7.32 -7.86
CA ARG A 19 -10.68 6.57 -8.30
C ARG A 19 -10.97 5.31 -7.52
N GLY A 20 -10.25 5.05 -6.44
CA GLY A 20 -10.40 3.82 -5.69
C GLY A 20 -9.96 3.97 -4.26
N TYR A 21 -9.63 2.84 -3.65
CA TYR A 21 -9.20 2.76 -2.26
C TYR A 21 -7.85 2.07 -2.19
N ALA A 22 -6.90 2.72 -1.51
CA ALA A 22 -5.66 2.06 -1.13
C ALA A 22 -5.93 1.13 0.04
N ASP A 23 -5.27 -0.03 0.07
CA ASP A 23 -5.53 -1.02 1.10
C ASP A 23 -5.07 -0.57 2.48
N LEU A 24 -3.94 0.11 2.56
CA LEU A 24 -3.41 0.57 3.83
C LEU A 24 -2.60 1.86 3.66
N PHE A 25 -2.91 2.87 4.47
CA PHE A 25 -2.11 4.08 4.56
C PHE A 25 -1.77 4.36 6.02
N ILE A 26 -0.47 4.41 6.33
CA ILE A 26 0.06 4.75 7.65
C ILE A 26 0.60 6.17 7.58
N GLN A 27 -0.17 7.11 8.10
CA GLN A 27 0.11 8.54 8.05
C GLN A 27 0.79 9.02 9.33
N LYS A 28 1.73 9.96 9.21
CA LYS A 28 2.32 10.63 10.38
C LYS A 28 1.24 11.39 11.13
N ALA A 29 1.09 11.10 12.42
CA ALA A 29 0.26 11.90 13.32
C ALA A 29 1.01 13.15 13.78
N ASN A 30 2.34 13.03 13.95
CA ASN A 30 3.21 14.14 14.35
C ASN A 30 4.44 14.16 13.42
N PRO A 31 4.52 15.12 12.49
CA PRO A 31 5.61 15.19 11.51
C PRO A 31 7.00 15.34 12.13
N SER A 32 7.11 15.83 13.36
CA SER A 32 8.40 16.00 14.02
C SER A 32 8.95 14.70 14.63
N LYS A 33 8.09 13.68 14.81
CA LYS A 33 8.46 12.40 15.44
C LYS A 33 8.61 11.27 14.46
N ALA A 34 7.75 11.19 13.46
CA ALA A 34 7.75 10.09 12.48
C ALA A 34 8.59 10.47 11.27
N LYS A 35 9.44 9.53 10.82
CA LYS A 35 10.33 9.76 9.69
C LYS A 35 9.68 9.49 8.35
N TYR A 36 8.84 8.45 8.27
CA TYR A 36 8.20 8.03 7.02
C TYR A 36 6.71 7.83 7.18
N GLU A 37 6.00 8.00 6.07
CA GLU A 37 4.64 7.50 5.91
C GLU A 37 4.69 6.28 4.99
N VAL A 38 3.73 5.38 5.10
CA VAL A 38 3.72 4.12 4.36
C VAL A 38 2.38 3.91 3.68
N PHE A 39 2.44 3.57 2.41
CA PHE A 39 1.27 3.31 1.56
C PHE A 39 1.43 1.92 0.97
N ILE A 40 0.48 1.02 1.25
CA ILE A 40 0.61 -0.38 0.87
C ILE A 40 -0.61 -0.84 0.08
N GLU A 41 -0.35 -1.55 -1.02
CA GLU A 41 -1.34 -2.27 -1.80
C GLU A 41 -1.12 -3.77 -1.63
N PHE A 42 -2.18 -4.49 -1.24
CA PHE A 42 -2.14 -5.94 -1.08
C PHE A 42 -2.76 -6.62 -2.29
N LYS A 43 -2.11 -7.68 -2.76
CA LYS A 43 -2.61 -8.56 -3.81
C LYS A 43 -2.60 -10.00 -3.31
N TYR A 44 -3.60 -10.77 -3.72
CA TYR A 44 -3.81 -12.12 -3.18
C TYR A 44 -3.91 -13.14 -4.30
N LEU A 45 -3.23 -14.27 -4.10
CA LEU A 45 -3.34 -15.47 -4.92
C LEU A 45 -3.70 -16.64 -4.01
N THR A 46 -4.47 -17.60 -4.54
CA THR A 46 -4.59 -18.89 -3.86
C THR A 46 -3.29 -19.66 -4.03
N LYS A 47 -3.01 -20.61 -3.13
CA LYS A 47 -1.78 -21.41 -3.23
C LYS A 47 -1.72 -22.18 -4.55
N THR A 48 -2.85 -22.70 -5.03
CA THR A 48 -2.90 -23.44 -6.28
C THR A 48 -2.71 -22.59 -7.53
N ALA A 49 -3.04 -21.29 -7.45
CA ALA A 49 -2.88 -20.35 -8.55
C ALA A 49 -1.52 -19.65 -8.54
N THR A 50 -0.68 -19.90 -7.54
CA THR A 50 0.60 -19.22 -7.38
C THR A 50 1.68 -19.86 -8.26
N ASN A 51 2.26 -19.05 -9.14
CA ASN A 51 3.44 -19.37 -9.94
C ASN A 51 4.14 -18.05 -10.29
N ASP A 52 5.30 -18.13 -10.95
CA ASP A 52 6.09 -16.93 -11.26
C ASP A 52 5.32 -15.93 -12.12
N GLU A 53 4.57 -16.43 -13.10
CA GLU A 53 3.78 -15.58 -13.99
C GLU A 53 2.64 -14.88 -13.26
N SER A 54 1.88 -15.64 -12.44
CA SER A 54 0.75 -15.07 -11.70
C SER A 54 1.19 -14.08 -10.64
N MET A 55 2.32 -14.33 -9.97
CA MET A 55 2.91 -13.40 -8.99
C MET A 55 3.33 -12.09 -9.66
N GLU A 56 3.99 -12.17 -10.81
CA GLU A 56 4.42 -10.99 -11.55
C GLU A 56 3.22 -10.19 -12.05
N LYS A 57 2.21 -10.86 -12.56
CA LYS A 57 0.98 -10.19 -13.01
C LYS A 57 0.29 -9.44 -11.88
N LYS A 58 0.16 -10.06 -10.70
CA LYS A 58 -0.43 -9.41 -9.53
C LYS A 58 0.43 -8.24 -9.05
N MET A 59 1.74 -8.38 -9.09
CA MET A 59 2.65 -7.30 -8.75
C MET A 59 2.45 -6.09 -9.67
N GLN A 60 2.38 -6.31 -10.99
CA GLN A 60 2.16 -5.22 -11.94
C GLN A 60 0.81 -4.56 -11.78
N GLU A 61 -0.22 -5.33 -11.47
CA GLU A 61 -1.55 -4.77 -11.16
C GLU A 61 -1.47 -3.84 -9.94
N GLY A 62 -0.77 -4.27 -8.89
CA GLY A 62 -0.60 -3.49 -7.68
C GLY A 62 0.20 -2.20 -7.91
N ILE A 63 1.27 -2.27 -8.67
CA ILE A 63 2.09 -1.10 -9.04
C ILE A 63 1.25 -0.08 -9.80
N THR A 64 0.49 -0.53 -10.79
CA THR A 64 -0.39 0.33 -11.59
C THR A 64 -1.44 1.01 -10.71
N GLN A 65 -2.02 0.27 -9.77
CA GLN A 65 -3.00 0.83 -8.84
C GLN A 65 -2.39 1.89 -7.93
N ILE A 66 -1.23 1.64 -7.35
CA ILE A 66 -0.54 2.63 -6.51
C ILE A 66 -0.21 3.89 -7.31
N GLU A 67 0.31 3.74 -8.50
CA GLU A 67 0.62 4.90 -9.35
C GLU A 67 -0.63 5.75 -9.63
N GLY A 68 -1.78 5.09 -9.81
CA GLY A 68 -3.08 5.77 -9.96
C GLY A 68 -3.50 6.53 -8.71
N TYR A 69 -3.35 5.91 -7.54
CA TYR A 69 -3.71 6.54 -6.25
C TYR A 69 -2.82 7.74 -5.94
N LEU A 70 -1.53 7.68 -6.30
CA LEU A 70 -0.58 8.76 -6.03
C LEU A 70 -0.81 10.02 -6.86
N LYS A 71 -1.72 9.99 -7.81
CA LYS A 71 -2.17 11.20 -8.51
C LYS A 71 -3.12 12.06 -7.67
N ASP A 72 -3.61 11.53 -6.55
CA ASP A 72 -4.44 12.28 -5.61
C ASP A 72 -3.64 13.43 -5.01
N GLU A 73 -4.21 14.63 -4.96
CA GLU A 73 -3.55 15.84 -4.45
C GLU A 73 -3.03 15.70 -3.02
N ARG A 74 -3.72 14.88 -2.22
CA ARG A 74 -3.32 14.65 -0.81
C ARG A 74 -2.04 13.85 -0.69
N LEU A 75 -1.63 13.12 -1.75
CA LEU A 75 -0.50 12.20 -1.72
C LEU A 75 0.65 12.66 -2.59
N VAL A 76 0.40 13.43 -3.64
CA VAL A 76 1.39 13.76 -4.69
C VAL A 76 2.61 14.52 -4.16
N ASN A 77 2.45 15.31 -3.11
CA ASN A 77 3.51 16.14 -2.55
C ASN A 77 4.11 15.60 -1.24
N ARG A 78 3.86 14.35 -0.90
CA ARG A 78 4.41 13.73 0.31
C ARG A 78 5.80 13.17 0.03
N GLU A 79 6.84 13.89 0.46
CA GLU A 79 8.24 13.53 0.19
C GLU A 79 8.70 12.27 0.90
N ASP A 80 8.19 12.01 2.10
CA ASP A 80 8.61 10.89 2.95
C ASP A 80 7.69 9.68 2.83
N LEU A 81 6.91 9.60 1.76
CA LEU A 81 5.98 8.51 1.53
C LEU A 81 6.69 7.30 0.91
N ARG A 82 6.69 6.18 1.62
CA ARG A 82 7.18 4.90 1.12
C ARG A 82 6.02 4.08 0.60
N LYS A 83 6.21 3.43 -0.53
CA LYS A 83 5.14 2.77 -1.28
C LYS A 83 5.52 1.32 -1.54
N TYR A 84 4.62 0.41 -1.18
CA TYR A 84 4.87 -1.03 -1.31
C TYR A 84 3.69 -1.73 -1.96
N VAL A 85 3.99 -2.74 -2.76
CA VAL A 85 3.03 -3.75 -3.18
C VAL A 85 3.46 -5.07 -2.56
N ILE A 86 2.55 -5.76 -1.90
CA ILE A 86 2.80 -7.07 -1.29
C ILE A 86 1.84 -8.09 -1.91
N VAL A 87 2.40 -9.15 -2.47
CA VAL A 87 1.61 -10.27 -3.03
C VAL A 87 1.64 -11.42 -2.05
N PHE A 88 0.46 -11.92 -1.72
CA PHE A 88 0.28 -13.08 -0.84
C PHE A 88 -0.11 -14.31 -1.64
N SER A 89 0.40 -15.47 -1.23
CA SER A 89 -0.06 -16.79 -1.63
C SER A 89 -0.70 -17.45 -0.41
N GLY A 90 -2.03 -17.51 -0.37
CA GLY A 90 -2.73 -17.84 0.86
C GLY A 90 -2.43 -16.82 1.96
N TYR A 91 -1.83 -17.28 3.06
CA TYR A 91 -1.48 -16.40 4.19
C TYR A 91 -0.01 -15.97 4.18
N GLU A 92 0.76 -16.35 3.18
CA GLU A 92 2.19 -16.08 3.12
C GLU A 92 2.50 -14.96 2.13
N ALA A 93 3.28 -13.98 2.55
CA ALA A 93 3.79 -12.96 1.66
C ALA A 93 4.90 -13.56 0.80
N VAL A 94 4.70 -13.62 -0.51
CA VAL A 94 5.64 -14.28 -1.43
C VAL A 94 6.42 -13.31 -2.29
N LYS A 95 5.95 -12.07 -2.42
CA LYS A 95 6.65 -11.05 -3.20
C LYS A 95 6.36 -9.66 -2.63
N ILE A 96 7.41 -8.85 -2.47
CA ILE A 96 7.30 -7.47 -1.97
C ILE A 96 8.09 -6.58 -2.91
N HIS A 97 7.48 -5.47 -3.32
CA HIS A 97 8.13 -4.47 -4.16
C HIS A 97 7.94 -3.08 -3.58
N GLU A 98 9.02 -2.33 -3.45
CA GLU A 98 8.99 -0.90 -3.08
C GLU A 98 9.11 -0.06 -4.35
N LEU A 99 8.17 0.88 -4.50
CA LEU A 99 8.20 1.82 -5.63
C LEU A 99 9.11 3.01 -5.35
#